data_5849b877a5b819e5263decbf7f5d4236
#
_entry.id   5849b877a5b819e5263decbf7f5d4236
#
_cell.length_a   1.000
_cell.length_b   1.000
_cell.length_c   1.000
_cell.angle_alpha   90.00
_cell.angle_beta   90.00
_cell.angle_gamma   90.00
#
_symmetry.space_group_name_H-M   'P 1'
#
loop_
_entity.id
_entity.type
_entity.pdbx_description
1 polymer ?
#
loop_
_entity_poly.entity_id
_entity_poly.type
_entity_poly.pdbx_seq_one_letter_code
_entity_poly.pdbx_strand_id
1 'polypeptide(L)'
;TRYFSSAASDVYKRQAVIVGVGNLGSALAHYGGFKDKGFGVVGLFDDDPKKINSQVAGLVVKPLSDLQDYCNKFNVAIGIIATPGEFAQDVADDLINCGVRSILNFAPVLLKNVKDVQIRSVDLSQELQILSYYLDRPILKAVD
;
A
#
# COMPACT_ATOMS: atom_id res chain seq x y z
N THR A 1 15.13 11.48 24.79
CA THR A 1 14.70 11.48 24.57
C THR A 1 14.07 11.71 24.53
N ARG A 2 13.76 11.82 24.77
CA ARG A 2 12.97 11.83 24.49
C ARG A 2 12.96 11.55 24.20
N TYR A 3 13.28 11.19 24.46
CA TYR A 3 13.24 10.82 23.93
C TYR A 3 13.40 10.09 23.76
N PHE A 4 13.46 10.12 24.64
CA PHE A 4 13.73 9.06 24.17
C PHE A 4 12.81 8.07 23.88
N SER A 5 12.08 7.58 24.72
CA SER A 5 11.12 6.61 24.30
C SER A 5 10.03 7.19 23.43
N SER A 6 9.53 8.35 23.71
CA SER A 6 8.55 9.00 22.85
C SER A 6 9.17 9.36 21.51
N ALA A 7 10.41 9.78 21.50
CA ALA A 7 11.12 10.05 20.27
C ALA A 7 11.30 8.76 19.46
N ALA A 8 11.61 7.66 20.12
CA ALA A 8 11.70 6.38 19.44
C ALA A 8 10.35 5.96 18.87
N SER A 9 9.27 6.20 19.60
CA SER A 9 7.93 5.92 19.11
C SER A 9 7.60 6.72 17.87
N ASP A 10 8.00 7.99 17.81
CA ASP A 10 7.78 8.84 16.64
C ASP A 10 8.56 8.35 15.44
N VAL A 11 9.78 7.88 15.63
CA VAL A 11 10.58 7.30 14.56
C VAL A 11 9.88 6.08 13.96
N TYR A 12 9.22 5.29 14.78
CA TYR A 12 8.52 4.09 14.33
C TYR A 12 7.19 4.38 13.66
N LYS A 13 6.70 5.62 13.76
CA LYS A 13 5.36 5.93 13.27
C LYS A 13 5.40 6.72 11.99
N ARG A 14 6.12 6.22 11.03
CA ARG A 14 5.99 6.72 9.66
C ARG A 14 4.63 6.32 9.16
N GLN A 15 3.89 7.29 8.66
CA GLN A 15 2.50 7.11 8.30
C GLN A 15 2.39 6.63 6.87
N ALA A 16 1.54 5.62 6.66
CA ALA A 16 1.25 5.05 5.37
C ALA A 16 -0.25 5.10 5.09
N VAL A 17 -0.60 5.28 3.83
CA VAL A 17 -1.98 5.16 3.36
C VAL A 17 -2.05 4.05 2.32
N ILE A 18 -3.20 3.38 2.27
CA ILE A 18 -3.48 2.37 1.27
C ILE A 18 -4.59 2.87 0.37
N VAL A 19 -4.35 2.84 -0.93
CA VAL A 19 -5.35 3.18 -1.94
C VAL A 19 -5.74 1.90 -2.67
N GLY A 20 -7.01 1.57 -2.59
CA GLY A 20 -7.56 0.31 -3.08
C GLY A 20 -7.79 -0.66 -1.93
N VAL A 21 -9.04 -0.87 -1.54
CA VAL A 21 -9.40 -1.68 -0.39
C VAL A 21 -10.22 -2.88 -0.85
N GLY A 22 -9.70 -3.58 -1.87
CA GLY A 22 -10.19 -4.89 -2.24
C GLY A 22 -9.58 -5.97 -1.36
N ASN A 23 -9.48 -7.19 -1.87
CA ASN A 23 -8.92 -8.29 -1.09
C ASN A 23 -7.49 -8.03 -0.65
N LEU A 24 -6.65 -7.55 -1.57
CA LEU A 24 -5.25 -7.30 -1.25
C LEU A 24 -5.10 -6.10 -0.33
N GLY A 25 -5.75 -4.98 -0.64
CA GLY A 25 -5.65 -3.79 0.20
C GLY A 25 -6.14 -4.04 1.61
N SER A 26 -7.23 -4.80 1.75
CA SER A 26 -7.74 -5.18 3.06
C SER A 26 -6.76 -6.06 3.82
N ALA A 27 -6.14 -7.03 3.14
CA ALA A 27 -5.12 -7.88 3.76
C ALA A 27 -3.91 -7.07 4.21
N LEU A 28 -3.47 -6.13 3.38
CA LEU A 28 -2.36 -5.25 3.73
C LEU A 28 -2.68 -4.37 4.94
N ALA A 29 -3.92 -3.90 5.04
CA ALA A 29 -4.35 -3.09 6.18
C ALA A 29 -4.28 -3.88 7.49
N HIS A 30 -4.51 -5.19 7.44
CA HIS A 30 -4.43 -6.05 8.61
C HIS A 30 -3.02 -6.55 8.90
N TYR A 31 -2.08 -6.32 8.00
CA TYR A 31 -0.74 -6.88 8.14
C TYR A 31 0.03 -6.21 9.28
N GLY A 32 0.30 -6.97 10.34
CA GLY A 32 0.98 -6.45 11.52
C GLY A 32 2.47 -6.17 11.31
N GLY A 33 3.07 -6.74 10.26
CA GLY A 33 4.49 -6.56 10.00
C GLY A 33 4.90 -5.14 9.66
N PHE A 34 3.95 -4.30 9.23
CA PHE A 34 4.25 -2.89 9.00
C PHE A 34 4.65 -2.19 10.31
N LYS A 35 3.95 -2.46 11.40
CA LYS A 35 4.28 -1.89 12.70
C LYS A 35 5.67 -2.30 13.16
N ASP A 36 6.03 -3.55 12.90
CA ASP A 36 7.33 -4.07 13.30
C ASP A 36 8.47 -3.38 12.55
N LYS A 37 8.19 -2.81 11.38
CA LYS A 37 9.16 -2.06 10.58
C LYS A 37 9.03 -0.56 10.73
N GLY A 38 8.23 -0.09 11.67
CA GLY A 38 8.10 1.32 11.97
C GLY A 38 7.08 2.07 11.13
N PHE A 39 6.13 1.37 10.51
CA PHE A 39 5.10 2.00 9.68
C PHE A 39 3.72 1.78 10.28
N GLY A 40 2.93 2.83 10.30
CA GLY A 40 1.54 2.73 10.72
C GLY A 40 0.62 3.08 9.54
N VAL A 41 -0.30 2.17 9.22
CA VAL A 41 -1.34 2.47 8.22
C VAL A 41 -2.38 3.34 8.91
N VAL A 42 -2.54 4.56 8.43
CA VAL A 42 -3.42 5.55 9.07
C VAL A 42 -4.61 5.94 8.21
N GLY A 43 -4.62 5.58 6.94
CA GLY A 43 -5.73 5.91 6.05
C GLY A 43 -5.95 4.85 5.01
N LEU A 44 -7.22 4.61 4.71
CA LEU A 44 -7.66 3.70 3.65
C LEU A 44 -8.56 4.46 2.71
N PHE A 45 -8.33 4.32 1.40
CA PHE A 45 -9.05 5.06 0.36
C PHE A 45 -9.48 4.14 -0.76
N ASP A 46 -10.69 4.36 -1.24
CA ASP A 46 -11.26 3.63 -2.37
C ASP A 46 -12.27 4.51 -3.08
N ASP A 47 -12.56 4.23 -4.34
CA ASP A 47 -13.60 4.93 -5.06
C ASP A 47 -14.90 4.11 -5.19
N ASP A 48 -14.91 2.87 -4.70
CA ASP A 48 -16.08 1.99 -4.75
C ASP A 48 -17.07 2.39 -3.65
N PRO A 49 -18.29 2.84 -4.03
CA PRO A 49 -19.28 3.23 -3.03
C PRO A 49 -19.61 2.13 -2.02
N LYS A 50 -19.44 0.87 -2.39
CA LYS A 50 -19.70 -0.26 -1.48
C LYS A 50 -18.63 -0.38 -0.41
N LYS A 51 -17.44 0.16 -0.64
CA LYS A 51 -16.33 0.10 0.30
C LYS A 51 -16.28 1.33 1.20
N ILE A 52 -16.64 2.48 0.65
CA ILE A 52 -16.58 3.76 1.37
C ILE A 52 -17.46 3.68 2.61
N ASN A 53 -16.95 4.18 3.73
CA ASN A 53 -17.56 4.18 5.06
C ASN A 53 -17.58 2.80 5.74
N SER A 54 -17.09 1.74 5.11
CA SER A 54 -16.90 0.48 5.80
C SER A 54 -15.66 0.55 6.68
N GLN A 55 -15.58 -0.34 7.66
CA GLN A 55 -14.40 -0.42 8.54
C GLN A 55 -13.55 -1.61 8.17
N VAL A 56 -12.26 -1.36 8.02
CA VAL A 56 -11.26 -2.39 7.75
C VAL A 56 -10.08 -2.14 8.66
N ALA A 57 -9.68 -3.15 9.43
CA ALA A 57 -8.56 -3.06 10.37
C ALA A 57 -8.68 -1.87 11.33
N GLY A 58 -9.90 -1.55 11.74
CA GLY A 58 -10.15 -0.45 12.66
C GLY A 58 -10.16 0.94 12.02
N LEU A 59 -10.02 1.03 10.71
CA LEU A 59 -10.03 2.29 9.97
C LEU A 59 -11.25 2.37 9.07
N VAL A 60 -11.80 3.56 8.94
CA VAL A 60 -12.93 3.82 8.03
C VAL A 60 -12.37 4.08 6.64
N VAL A 61 -12.90 3.37 5.64
CA VAL A 61 -12.51 3.58 4.25
C VAL A 61 -13.10 4.91 3.77
N LYS A 62 -12.25 5.79 3.27
CA LYS A 62 -12.63 7.12 2.81
C LYS A 62 -12.67 7.16 1.28
N PRO A 63 -13.45 8.09 0.71
CA PRO A 63 -13.43 8.26 -0.73
C PRO A 63 -12.05 8.73 -1.21
N LEU A 64 -11.67 8.28 -2.39
CA LEU A 64 -10.39 8.67 -2.99
C LEU A 64 -10.26 10.18 -3.15
N SER A 65 -11.39 10.87 -3.34
CA SER A 65 -11.40 12.35 -3.43
C SER A 65 -10.89 13.02 -2.16
N ASP A 66 -10.88 12.34 -1.02
CA ASP A 66 -10.36 12.89 0.24
C ASP A 66 -8.85 12.71 0.41
N LEU A 67 -8.20 12.01 -0.51
CA LEU A 67 -6.78 11.66 -0.36
C LEU A 67 -5.88 12.89 -0.23
N GLN A 68 -6.09 13.90 -1.08
CA GLN A 68 -5.23 15.07 -1.10
C GLN A 68 -5.36 15.87 0.20
N ASP A 69 -6.59 16.09 0.66
CA ASP A 69 -6.81 16.78 1.93
C ASP A 69 -6.19 16.02 3.09
N TYR A 70 -6.33 14.71 3.05
CA TYR A 70 -5.77 13.85 4.08
C TYR A 70 -4.24 13.97 4.14
N CYS A 71 -3.59 13.88 3.01
CA CYS A 71 -2.13 13.97 2.94
C CYS A 71 -1.62 15.37 3.29
N ASN A 72 -2.41 16.40 3.01
CA ASN A 72 -2.04 17.76 3.41
C ASN A 72 -2.16 17.96 4.93
N LYS A 73 -3.11 17.26 5.54
CA LYS A 73 -3.36 17.36 6.98
C LYS A 73 -2.39 16.50 7.79
N PHE A 74 -2.04 15.35 7.27
CA PHE A 74 -1.16 14.39 7.93
C PHE A 74 0.12 14.21 7.13
N ASN A 75 1.21 13.99 7.81
CA ASN A 75 2.50 13.80 7.15
C ASN A 75 2.63 12.36 6.70
N VAL A 76 2.09 12.06 5.52
CA VAL A 76 2.09 10.71 4.96
C VAL A 76 3.43 10.46 4.27
N ALA A 77 4.14 9.44 4.73
CA ALA A 77 5.46 9.08 4.19
C ALA A 77 5.36 8.10 3.02
N ILE A 78 4.42 7.17 3.07
CA ILE A 78 4.34 6.09 2.09
C ILE A 78 2.91 5.95 1.59
N GLY A 79 2.77 5.84 0.26
CA GLY A 79 1.52 5.46 -0.38
C GLY A 79 1.61 4.03 -0.88
N ILE A 80 0.64 3.21 -0.52
CA ILE A 80 0.55 1.84 -0.98
C ILE A 80 -0.60 1.75 -1.97
N ILE A 81 -0.30 1.29 -3.19
CA ILE A 81 -1.28 1.19 -4.27
C ILE A 81 -1.68 -0.27 -4.44
N ALA A 82 -2.96 -0.56 -4.24
CA ALA A 82 -3.53 -1.89 -4.41
C ALA A 82 -4.79 -1.84 -5.28
N THR A 83 -4.83 -0.91 -6.22
CA THR A 83 -5.91 -0.75 -7.18
C THR A 83 -5.69 -1.66 -8.40
N PRO A 84 -6.72 -1.85 -9.24
CA PRO A 84 -6.49 -2.40 -10.58
C PRO A 84 -5.47 -1.57 -11.36
N GLY A 85 -4.77 -2.23 -12.29
CA GLY A 85 -3.65 -1.59 -13.00
C GLY A 85 -4.04 -0.34 -13.77
N GLU A 86 -5.25 -0.30 -14.33
CA GLU A 86 -5.71 0.84 -15.13
C GLU A 86 -5.82 2.13 -14.33
N PHE A 87 -5.93 2.05 -13.00
CA PHE A 87 -6.06 3.23 -12.13
C PHE A 87 -4.77 3.58 -11.41
N ALA A 88 -3.78 2.72 -11.46
CA ALA A 88 -2.61 2.85 -10.60
C ALA A 88 -1.79 4.11 -10.88
N GLN A 89 -1.62 4.49 -12.15
CA GLN A 89 -0.84 5.68 -12.49
C GLN A 89 -1.50 6.94 -11.98
N ASP A 90 -2.82 7.06 -12.12
CA ASP A 90 -3.54 8.23 -11.62
C ASP A 90 -3.42 8.34 -10.09
N VAL A 91 -3.51 7.21 -9.40
CA VAL A 91 -3.33 7.19 -7.95
C VAL A 91 -1.92 7.60 -7.56
N ALA A 92 -0.92 7.10 -8.29
CA ALA A 92 0.47 7.50 -8.04
C ALA A 92 0.66 9.00 -8.22
N ASP A 93 0.08 9.55 -9.29
CA ASP A 93 0.15 10.99 -9.55
C ASP A 93 -0.48 11.79 -8.42
N ASP A 94 -1.64 11.35 -7.93
CA ASP A 94 -2.32 12.01 -6.81
C ASP A 94 -1.47 11.97 -5.54
N LEU A 95 -0.87 10.82 -5.24
CA LEU A 95 0.00 10.68 -4.08
C LEU A 95 1.21 11.62 -4.17
N ILE A 96 1.84 11.67 -5.33
CA ILE A 96 3.01 12.52 -5.55
C ILE A 96 2.62 13.99 -5.42
N ASN A 97 1.46 14.36 -5.95
CA ASN A 97 0.96 15.74 -5.87
C ASN A 97 0.66 16.17 -4.44
N CYS A 98 0.33 15.25 -3.56
CA CYS A 98 0.15 15.55 -2.14
C CYS A 98 1.44 15.49 -1.33
N GLY A 99 2.58 15.27 -1.97
CA GLY A 99 3.87 15.29 -1.29
C GLY A 99 4.41 13.95 -0.85
N VAL A 100 3.76 12.86 -1.21
CA VAL A 100 4.26 11.52 -0.90
C VAL A 100 5.46 11.23 -1.79
N ARG A 101 6.54 10.75 -1.20
CA ARG A 101 7.81 10.52 -1.91
C ARG A 101 8.24 9.05 -1.94
N SER A 102 7.45 8.17 -1.36
CA SER A 102 7.70 6.73 -1.38
C SER A 102 6.40 6.00 -1.70
N ILE A 103 6.45 5.17 -2.73
CA ILE A 103 5.26 4.45 -3.21
C ILE A 103 5.61 2.97 -3.31
N LEU A 104 4.76 2.14 -2.73
CA LEU A 104 4.80 0.69 -2.88
C LEU A 104 3.61 0.28 -3.76
N ASN A 105 3.89 -0.21 -4.96
CA ASN A 105 2.88 -0.51 -5.95
C ASN A 105 2.65 -2.02 -6.06
N PHE A 106 1.45 -2.47 -5.77
CA PHE A 106 1.03 -3.86 -5.95
C PHE A 106 0.17 -4.04 -7.21
N ALA A 107 -0.17 -2.95 -7.90
CA ALA A 107 -0.94 -3.06 -9.15
C ALA A 107 -0.04 -3.67 -10.24
N PRO A 108 -0.60 -4.47 -11.15
CA PRO A 108 0.19 -5.20 -12.15
C PRO A 108 0.59 -4.32 -13.34
N VAL A 109 1.14 -3.16 -13.09
CA VAL A 109 1.61 -2.22 -14.10
C VAL A 109 2.88 -1.53 -13.62
N LEU A 110 3.68 -1.07 -14.56
CA LEU A 110 4.83 -0.22 -14.25
C LEU A 110 4.36 1.22 -14.18
N LEU A 111 4.77 1.89 -13.13
CA LEU A 111 4.50 3.31 -12.94
C LEU A 111 5.64 4.14 -13.53
N LYS A 112 5.34 5.37 -13.95
CA LYS A 112 6.35 6.28 -14.46
C LYS A 112 7.29 6.66 -13.32
N ASN A 113 8.59 6.66 -13.60
CA ASN A 113 9.58 7.14 -12.67
C ASN A 113 9.48 8.66 -12.56
N VAL A 114 9.55 9.14 -11.34
CA VAL A 114 9.52 10.58 -11.05
C VAL A 114 10.75 10.89 -10.20
N LYS A 115 11.43 11.99 -10.54
CA LYS A 115 12.61 12.42 -9.80
C LYS A 115 12.26 12.64 -8.33
N ASP A 116 13.14 12.17 -7.46
CA ASP A 116 13.02 12.30 -6.00
C ASP A 116 11.83 11.53 -5.40
N VAL A 117 11.24 10.62 -6.18
CA VAL A 117 10.19 9.72 -5.69
C VAL A 117 10.68 8.29 -5.81
N GLN A 118 10.65 7.57 -4.70
CA GLN A 118 11.04 6.17 -4.67
C GLN A 118 9.81 5.32 -4.95
N ILE A 119 9.83 4.56 -6.04
CA ILE A 119 8.72 3.68 -6.40
C ILE A 119 9.25 2.25 -6.46
N ARG A 120 8.59 1.36 -5.70
CA ARG A 120 8.88 -0.07 -5.73
C ARG A 120 7.62 -0.80 -6.15
N SER A 121 7.75 -1.73 -7.10
CA SER A 121 6.63 -2.52 -7.58
C SER A 121 6.81 -3.97 -7.17
N VAL A 122 5.71 -4.58 -6.69
CA VAL A 122 5.67 -5.98 -6.31
C VAL A 122 4.65 -6.68 -7.19
N ASP A 123 5.08 -7.69 -7.93
CA ASP A 123 4.19 -8.43 -8.82
C ASP A 123 3.81 -9.77 -8.18
N LEU A 124 2.71 -9.74 -7.43
CA LEU A 124 2.20 -10.95 -6.79
C LEU A 124 1.60 -11.93 -7.79
N SER A 125 1.09 -11.43 -8.92
CA SER A 125 0.53 -12.30 -9.97
C SER A 125 1.59 -13.21 -10.55
N GLN A 126 2.77 -12.68 -10.77
CA GLN A 126 3.89 -13.47 -11.30
C GLN A 126 4.29 -14.57 -10.33
N GLU A 127 4.37 -14.25 -9.05
CA GLU A 127 4.73 -15.22 -8.03
C GLU A 127 3.69 -16.34 -7.95
N LEU A 128 2.40 -16.00 -8.05
CA LEU A 128 1.34 -17.00 -8.02
C LEU A 128 1.39 -17.88 -9.27
N GLN A 129 1.72 -17.32 -10.43
CA GLN A 129 1.87 -18.10 -11.66
C GLN A 129 3.01 -19.11 -11.54
N ILE A 130 4.11 -18.72 -10.95
CA ILE A 130 5.25 -19.62 -10.71
C ILE A 130 4.83 -20.76 -9.80
N LEU A 131 4.13 -20.46 -8.73
CA LEU A 131 3.65 -21.50 -7.80
C LEU A 131 2.66 -22.44 -8.47
N SER A 132 1.75 -21.91 -9.28
CA SER A 132 0.77 -22.73 -10.01
C SER A 132 1.46 -23.66 -10.99
N TYR A 133 2.49 -23.18 -11.66
CA TYR A 133 3.27 -23.99 -12.58
C TYR A 133 3.85 -25.22 -11.88
N TYR A 134 4.47 -25.03 -10.70
CA TYR A 134 5.05 -26.13 -9.95
C TYR A 134 4.00 -27.07 -9.37
N LEU A 135 2.84 -26.58 -9.01
CA LEU A 135 1.74 -27.41 -8.54
C LEU A 135 1.21 -28.34 -9.63
N ASP A 136 1.21 -27.88 -10.88
CA ASP A 136 0.73 -28.64 -12.02
C ASP A 136 1.80 -29.57 -12.61
N ARG A 137 2.99 -29.61 -12.02
CA ARG A 137 4.11 -30.44 -12.50
C ARG A 137 4.63 -31.31 -11.39
N PRO A 138 3.93 -32.43 -11.13
CA PRO A 138 4.33 -33.32 -10.05
C PRO A 138 5.75 -33.86 -10.17
N ILE A 139 6.23 -34.02 -11.38
CA ILE A 139 7.58 -34.53 -11.63
C ILE A 139 8.66 -33.62 -11.04
N LEU A 140 8.42 -32.32 -10.98
CA LEU A 140 9.37 -31.40 -10.38
C LEU A 140 9.48 -31.60 -8.88
N LYS A 141 8.42 -32.08 -8.25
CA LYS A 141 8.45 -32.42 -6.83
C LYS A 141 9.36 -33.61 -6.56
N ALA A 142 9.39 -34.54 -7.47
CA ALA A 142 10.23 -35.73 -7.33
C ALA A 142 11.71 -35.39 -7.47
N VAL A 143 12.02 -34.36 -8.24
CA VAL A 143 13.41 -33.93 -8.43
C VAL A 143 13.93 -33.20 -7.19
N ASP A 144 13.06 -32.53 -6.52
CA ASP A 144 13.44 -31.77 -5.34
C ASP A 144 13.73 -32.67 -4.16
#